data_f5fca76eed0580aa0257b88464283464
#
_entry.id   f5fca76eed0580aa0257b88464283464
#
_cell.length_a   1.000
_cell.length_b   1.000
_cell.length_c   1.000
_cell.angle_alpha   90.00
_cell.angle_beta   90.00
_cell.angle_gamma   90.00
#
_symmetry.space_group_name_H-M   'P 1'
#
loop_
_entity.id
_entity.type
_entity.pdbx_description
1 polymer ?
#
loop_
_entity_poly.entity_id
_entity_poly.type
_entity_poly.pdbx_seq_one_letter_code
_entity_poly.pdbx_strand_id
1 'polypeptide(L)'
;LSLSTEQVTEALRTVIDPNTGKDLVSTRSARNIRIDGGEVSLEVELGYPAKSQFDPIRKLVVAAVRQVPGVTNVSVGVSMKIVAHAVQRGVKLLPGVKNVIAVASGKGGVGKSTTAVNLALALAAEGARVGMLDADIYGPSLPMMLGIDGRPESADGQTMEPLEGHGLQANSIGFLIEQDNPMVWRGPMVTSALEQLLRQTNWHDLDYLIVDMPPGTGDVQLTLSQKVPVTGAVIVTTPQDIALLDAKKGLKMFEKVGIPILGIVENMAVYCCPNCGHVEHIFGHGGGEKMCADYGVDLLGSLPLNLSIREQADSGRPTVVAEPDSPVAEMYRAIARKVAIKVADKARDMTSKFPSIVVQNT
;
A
#
# COMPACT_ATOMS: atom_id res chain seq x y z
N LEU A 1 2.40 34.52 -32.60
CA LEU A 1 2.94 34.27 -31.27
C LEU A 1 3.69 32.93 -31.35
N SER A 2 4.97 32.93 -31.04
CA SER A 2 5.74 31.69 -30.94
C SER A 2 5.25 30.86 -29.75
N LEU A 3 5.15 29.56 -29.91
CA LEU A 3 4.79 28.63 -28.84
C LEU A 3 5.79 28.75 -27.69
N SER A 4 5.30 28.88 -26.44
CA SER A 4 6.14 29.06 -25.26
C SER A 4 5.91 27.96 -24.20
N THR A 5 6.91 27.75 -23.35
CA THR A 5 6.83 26.80 -22.22
C THR A 5 5.73 27.20 -21.23
N GLU A 6 5.47 28.50 -21.04
CA GLU A 6 4.43 29.03 -20.17
C GLU A 6 3.04 28.60 -20.66
N GLN A 7 2.77 28.68 -21.97
CA GLN A 7 1.50 28.27 -22.55
C GLN A 7 1.26 26.78 -22.36
N VAL A 8 2.29 25.94 -22.56
CA VAL A 8 2.22 24.50 -22.30
C VAL A 8 2.00 24.22 -20.83
N THR A 9 2.69 24.95 -19.94
CA THR A 9 2.53 24.81 -18.49
C THR A 9 1.12 25.16 -18.03
N GLU A 10 0.52 26.23 -18.57
CA GLU A 10 -0.86 26.60 -18.25
C GLU A 10 -1.86 25.52 -18.74
N ALA A 11 -1.64 24.93 -19.91
CA ALA A 11 -2.44 23.81 -20.35
C ALA A 11 -2.32 22.58 -19.41
N LEU A 12 -1.11 22.31 -18.90
CA LEU A 12 -0.87 21.21 -17.95
C LEU A 12 -1.51 21.46 -16.57
N ARG A 13 -1.76 22.71 -16.16
CA ARG A 13 -2.54 23.02 -14.94
C ARG A 13 -3.99 22.58 -15.03
N THR A 14 -4.52 22.44 -16.23
CA THR A 14 -5.89 21.92 -16.43
C THR A 14 -5.97 20.39 -16.36
N VAL A 15 -4.82 19.71 -16.40
CA VAL A 15 -4.76 18.24 -16.34
C VAL A 15 -4.73 17.81 -14.88
N ILE A 16 -5.87 17.31 -14.43
CA ILE A 16 -6.01 16.75 -13.07
C ILE A 16 -5.73 15.26 -13.11
N ASP A 17 -4.79 14.81 -12.29
CA ASP A 17 -4.56 13.38 -12.05
C ASP A 17 -5.79 12.78 -11.33
N PRO A 18 -6.49 11.82 -11.94
CA PRO A 18 -7.73 11.28 -11.38
C PRO A 18 -7.53 10.54 -10.05
N ASN A 19 -6.31 10.10 -9.75
CA ASN A 19 -6.01 9.38 -8.52
C ASN A 19 -5.70 10.33 -7.34
N THR A 20 -5.10 11.49 -7.61
CA THR A 20 -4.71 12.46 -6.57
C THR A 20 -5.68 13.63 -6.47
N GLY A 21 -6.48 13.91 -7.50
CA GLY A 21 -7.33 15.11 -7.59
C GLY A 21 -6.55 16.42 -7.73
N LYS A 22 -5.24 16.36 -8.02
CA LYS A 22 -4.35 17.52 -8.12
C LYS A 22 -3.81 17.65 -9.55
N ASP A 23 -3.52 18.89 -9.97
CA ASP A 23 -2.92 19.13 -11.28
C ASP A 23 -1.44 18.72 -11.35
N LEU A 24 -0.95 18.43 -12.55
CA LEU A 24 0.41 17.92 -12.77
C LEU A 24 1.52 18.96 -12.56
N VAL A 25 1.18 20.24 -12.55
CA VAL A 25 2.15 21.34 -12.33
C VAL A 25 2.36 21.58 -10.85
N SER A 26 1.26 21.75 -10.08
CA SER A 26 1.33 21.95 -8.63
C SER A 26 2.00 20.78 -7.90
N THR A 27 1.79 19.56 -8.39
CA THR A 27 2.44 18.34 -7.87
C THR A 27 3.88 18.18 -8.35
N ARG A 28 4.36 19.04 -9.27
CA ARG A 28 5.66 18.93 -9.92
C ARG A 28 5.87 17.58 -10.65
N SER A 29 4.78 16.96 -11.09
CA SER A 29 4.81 15.72 -11.86
C SER A 29 5.21 15.95 -13.31
N ALA A 30 4.76 17.06 -13.93
CA ALA A 30 5.19 17.44 -15.27
C ALA A 30 6.63 18.01 -15.22
N ARG A 31 7.51 17.44 -16.05
CA ARG A 31 8.95 17.75 -16.09
C ARG A 31 9.48 17.78 -17.51
N ASN A 32 10.68 18.36 -17.68
CA ASN A 32 11.45 18.30 -18.91
C ASN A 32 10.67 18.72 -20.15
N ILE A 33 9.86 19.81 -20.03
CA ILE A 33 9.10 20.36 -21.15
C ILE A 33 10.09 20.95 -22.15
N ARG A 34 10.05 20.43 -23.39
CA ARG A 34 10.87 20.90 -24.52
C ARG A 34 9.97 21.22 -25.69
N ILE A 35 10.29 22.29 -26.39
CA ILE A 35 9.57 22.78 -27.57
C ILE A 35 10.57 22.91 -28.70
N ASP A 36 10.26 22.27 -29.83
CA ASP A 36 11.02 22.41 -31.06
C ASP A 36 10.02 22.71 -32.21
N GLY A 37 9.97 23.97 -32.64
CA GLY A 37 8.94 24.45 -33.54
C GLY A 37 7.52 24.23 -32.98
N GLY A 38 6.75 23.33 -33.59
CA GLY A 38 5.42 22.92 -33.13
C GLY A 38 5.40 21.59 -32.37
N GLU A 39 6.55 20.96 -32.18
CA GLU A 39 6.66 19.70 -31.45
C GLU A 39 6.90 19.95 -29.97
N VAL A 40 6.09 19.33 -29.11
CA VAL A 40 6.21 19.41 -27.66
C VAL A 40 6.53 18.03 -27.11
N SER A 41 7.61 17.93 -26.34
CA SER A 41 7.96 16.73 -25.58
C SER A 41 8.02 17.01 -24.10
N LEU A 42 7.51 16.10 -23.27
CA LEU A 42 7.55 16.25 -21.81
C LEU A 42 7.50 14.88 -21.12
N GLU A 43 7.85 14.91 -19.84
CA GLU A 43 7.78 13.74 -18.95
C GLU A 43 6.78 14.00 -17.83
N VAL A 44 6.05 12.95 -17.42
CA VAL A 44 5.21 12.93 -16.22
C VAL A 44 5.77 11.87 -15.28
N GLU A 45 6.31 12.30 -14.13
CA GLU A 45 6.82 11.40 -13.09
C GLU A 45 5.84 11.36 -11.92
N LEU A 46 5.20 10.19 -11.73
CA LEU A 46 4.26 9.96 -10.63
C LEU A 46 5.01 9.50 -9.37
N GLY A 47 4.61 10.02 -8.21
CA GLY A 47 5.20 9.66 -6.91
C GLY A 47 4.62 8.38 -6.28
N TYR A 48 3.79 7.62 -7.00
CA TYR A 48 3.10 6.43 -6.55
C TYR A 48 3.04 5.37 -7.67
N PRO A 49 2.91 4.07 -7.35
CA PRO A 49 2.79 3.01 -8.34
C PRO A 49 1.45 3.13 -9.06
N ALA A 50 1.51 3.25 -10.38
CA ALA A 50 0.36 3.54 -11.21
C ALA A 50 0.54 3.07 -12.67
N LYS A 51 1.15 1.90 -12.87
CA LYS A 51 1.42 1.37 -14.22
C LYS A 51 0.16 1.30 -15.08
N SER A 52 -0.98 0.91 -14.51
CA SER A 52 -2.27 0.87 -15.21
C SER A 52 -2.79 2.24 -15.62
N GLN A 53 -2.30 3.32 -15.02
CA GLN A 53 -2.74 4.70 -15.24
C GLN A 53 -1.85 5.47 -16.23
N PHE A 54 -0.74 4.87 -16.70
CA PHE A 54 0.19 5.56 -17.59
C PHE A 54 -0.47 6.01 -18.90
N ASP A 55 -1.22 5.12 -19.56
CA ASP A 55 -1.92 5.47 -20.80
C ASP A 55 -3.08 6.44 -20.60
N PRO A 56 -3.96 6.28 -19.61
CA PRO A 56 -4.97 7.30 -19.28
C PRO A 56 -4.38 8.68 -19.03
N ILE A 57 -3.35 8.79 -18.21
CA ILE A 57 -2.70 10.07 -17.91
C ILE A 57 -2.04 10.66 -19.16
N ARG A 58 -1.33 9.85 -19.95
CA ARG A 58 -0.72 10.26 -21.21
C ARG A 58 -1.77 10.86 -22.15
N LYS A 59 -2.93 10.23 -22.30
CA LYS A 59 -4.03 10.72 -23.16
C LYS A 59 -4.55 12.06 -22.68
N LEU A 60 -4.73 12.27 -21.37
CA LEU A 60 -5.16 13.54 -20.78
C LEU A 60 -4.16 14.66 -21.08
N VAL A 61 -2.87 14.39 -20.91
CA VAL A 61 -1.80 15.35 -21.17
C VAL A 61 -1.75 15.73 -22.66
N VAL A 62 -1.75 14.72 -23.54
CA VAL A 62 -1.74 14.94 -25.00
C VAL A 62 -2.94 15.77 -25.43
N ALA A 63 -4.14 15.44 -24.90
CA ALA A 63 -5.36 16.18 -25.26
C ALA A 63 -5.27 17.66 -24.82
N ALA A 64 -4.78 17.95 -23.63
CA ALA A 64 -4.65 19.31 -23.13
C ALA A 64 -3.61 20.13 -23.91
N VAL A 65 -2.40 19.57 -24.11
CA VAL A 65 -1.30 20.28 -24.79
C VAL A 65 -1.59 20.52 -26.26
N ARG A 66 -2.32 19.63 -26.93
CA ARG A 66 -2.76 19.83 -28.34
C ARG A 66 -3.70 21.02 -28.53
N GLN A 67 -4.36 21.51 -27.49
CA GLN A 67 -5.21 22.71 -27.58
C GLN A 67 -4.40 24.01 -27.60
N VAL A 68 -3.12 23.97 -27.27
CA VAL A 68 -2.25 25.15 -27.29
C VAL A 68 -1.96 25.56 -28.74
N PRO A 69 -2.23 26.84 -29.13
CA PRO A 69 -1.98 27.31 -30.48
C PRO A 69 -0.52 27.12 -30.90
N GLY A 70 -0.29 26.56 -32.08
CA GLY A 70 1.05 26.30 -32.62
C GLY A 70 1.62 24.91 -32.30
N VAL A 71 0.92 24.10 -31.50
CA VAL A 71 1.31 22.71 -31.27
C VAL A 71 0.85 21.83 -32.43
N THR A 72 1.79 21.10 -33.03
CA THR A 72 1.54 20.16 -34.12
C THR A 72 1.63 18.71 -33.66
N ASN A 73 2.58 18.42 -32.75
CA ASN A 73 2.77 17.08 -32.20
C ASN A 73 3.11 17.12 -30.71
N VAL A 74 2.70 16.09 -29.96
CA VAL A 74 2.97 15.96 -28.52
C VAL A 74 3.49 14.57 -28.20
N SER A 75 4.66 14.48 -27.59
CA SER A 75 5.26 13.26 -27.08
C SER A 75 5.32 13.31 -25.53
N VAL A 76 4.75 12.30 -24.86
CA VAL A 76 4.67 12.26 -23.39
C VAL A 76 5.19 10.93 -22.88
N GLY A 77 6.30 10.99 -22.11
CA GLY A 77 6.78 9.87 -21.29
C GLY A 77 6.09 9.89 -19.93
N VAL A 78 5.50 8.78 -19.51
CA VAL A 78 4.95 8.63 -18.15
C VAL A 78 5.77 7.58 -17.40
N SER A 79 6.21 7.93 -16.22
CA SER A 79 7.02 7.08 -15.34
C SER A 79 6.58 7.23 -13.88
N MET A 80 7.13 6.41 -13.01
CA MET A 80 6.92 6.52 -11.57
C MET A 80 8.25 6.47 -10.83
N LYS A 81 8.31 7.17 -9.68
CA LYS A 81 9.47 7.16 -8.80
C LYS A 81 9.02 7.09 -7.35
N ILE A 82 9.23 5.95 -6.72
CA ILE A 82 8.93 5.75 -5.31
C ILE A 82 10.16 6.12 -4.47
N VAL A 83 9.95 6.99 -3.50
CA VAL A 83 11.01 7.44 -2.58
C VAL A 83 10.76 6.91 -1.17
N ALA A 84 11.84 6.86 -0.38
CA ALA A 84 11.74 6.49 1.03
C ALA A 84 11.15 7.64 1.86
N HIS A 85 10.37 7.30 2.89
CA HIS A 85 9.72 8.26 3.78
C HIS A 85 10.19 8.09 5.21
N ALA A 86 10.07 9.16 5.99
CA ALA A 86 10.39 9.14 7.39
C ALA A 86 9.44 8.22 8.18
N VAL A 87 9.99 7.55 9.18
CA VAL A 87 9.28 6.70 10.14
C VAL A 87 9.33 7.31 11.54
N GLN A 88 8.82 6.62 12.54
CA GLN A 88 8.88 7.06 13.94
C GLN A 88 10.33 7.35 14.36
N ARG A 89 10.52 8.37 15.20
CA ARG A 89 11.83 8.71 15.74
C ARG A 89 12.40 7.57 16.59
N GLY A 90 13.70 7.29 16.41
CA GLY A 90 14.42 6.30 17.21
C GLY A 90 14.25 4.85 16.75
N VAL A 91 13.47 4.58 15.73
CA VAL A 91 13.34 3.24 15.13
C VAL A 91 14.37 3.07 14.04
N LYS A 92 15.13 1.96 14.09
CA LYS A 92 16.14 1.63 13.08
C LYS A 92 15.45 1.23 11.77
N LEU A 93 15.84 1.87 10.67
CA LEU A 93 15.37 1.55 9.32
C LEU A 93 15.77 0.12 8.90
N LEU A 94 15.04 -0.41 7.93
CA LEU A 94 15.36 -1.70 7.30
C LEU A 94 16.19 -1.46 6.04
N PRO A 95 17.38 -2.07 5.94
CA PRO A 95 18.13 -2.06 4.69
C PRO A 95 17.29 -2.65 3.55
N GLY A 96 17.40 -2.05 2.36
CA GLY A 96 16.70 -2.54 1.17
C GLY A 96 15.19 -2.29 1.14
N VAL A 97 14.60 -1.53 2.09
CA VAL A 97 13.18 -1.22 2.14
C VAL A 97 12.96 0.30 2.21
N LYS A 98 12.21 0.86 1.27
CA LYS A 98 11.89 2.30 1.25
C LYS A 98 10.76 2.65 2.20
N ASN A 99 9.66 1.90 2.18
CA ASN A 99 8.44 2.19 2.95
C ASN A 99 7.87 0.93 3.57
N VAL A 100 7.44 1.01 4.81
CA VAL A 100 6.78 -0.10 5.52
C VAL A 100 5.33 0.28 5.81
N ILE A 101 4.40 -0.54 5.39
CA ILE A 101 2.97 -0.36 5.61
C ILE A 101 2.47 -1.48 6.50
N ALA A 102 1.99 -1.13 7.70
CA ALA A 102 1.35 -2.09 8.58
C ALA A 102 -0.12 -2.26 8.18
N VAL A 103 -0.57 -3.51 8.06
CA VAL A 103 -2.00 -3.85 7.90
C VAL A 103 -2.47 -4.48 9.20
N ALA A 104 -3.42 -3.86 9.85
CA ALA A 104 -3.88 -4.24 11.18
C ALA A 104 -5.41 -4.33 11.26
N SER A 105 -5.89 -5.02 12.27
CA SER A 105 -7.31 -5.10 12.60
C SER A 105 -7.51 -5.17 14.11
N GLY A 106 -8.63 -4.63 14.58
CA GLY A 106 -8.98 -4.68 15.99
C GLY A 106 -9.35 -6.07 16.50
N LYS A 107 -9.75 -6.99 15.62
CA LYS A 107 -10.10 -8.39 15.94
C LYS A 107 -9.75 -9.34 14.79
N GLY A 108 -9.73 -10.64 15.08
CA GLY A 108 -9.60 -11.68 14.07
C GLY A 108 -10.86 -11.87 13.21
N GLY A 109 -10.71 -12.51 12.05
CA GLY A 109 -11.84 -12.87 11.18
C GLY A 109 -12.42 -11.76 10.30
N VAL A 110 -11.81 -10.56 10.27
CA VAL A 110 -12.27 -9.46 9.41
C VAL A 110 -11.67 -9.49 7.99
N GLY A 111 -10.85 -10.50 7.67
CA GLY A 111 -10.17 -10.61 6.37
C GLY A 111 -8.91 -9.74 6.25
N LYS A 112 -8.23 -9.46 7.36
CA LYS A 112 -7.00 -8.67 7.42
C LYS A 112 -5.91 -9.23 6.48
N SER A 113 -5.55 -10.51 6.65
CA SER A 113 -4.46 -11.15 5.88
C SER A 113 -4.80 -11.27 4.39
N THR A 114 -6.04 -11.61 4.05
CA THR A 114 -6.51 -11.61 2.65
C THR A 114 -6.41 -10.21 2.03
N THR A 115 -6.77 -9.18 2.79
CA THR A 115 -6.64 -7.79 2.34
C THR A 115 -5.16 -7.40 2.20
N ALA A 116 -4.31 -7.78 3.16
CA ALA A 116 -2.88 -7.48 3.13
C ALA A 116 -2.17 -8.11 1.92
N VAL A 117 -2.45 -9.38 1.64
CA VAL A 117 -1.88 -10.10 0.48
C VAL A 117 -2.33 -9.47 -0.84
N ASN A 118 -3.63 -9.22 -1.00
CA ASN A 118 -4.12 -8.58 -2.24
C ASN A 118 -3.65 -7.13 -2.38
N LEU A 119 -3.48 -6.38 -1.29
CA LEU A 119 -2.87 -5.06 -1.31
C LEU A 119 -1.41 -5.11 -1.81
N ALA A 120 -0.62 -6.04 -1.29
CA ALA A 120 0.77 -6.24 -1.73
C ALA A 120 0.84 -6.59 -3.22
N LEU A 121 0.01 -7.54 -3.67
CA LEU A 121 -0.08 -7.95 -5.08
C LEU A 121 -0.58 -6.82 -5.98
N ALA A 122 -1.52 -6.00 -5.51
CA ALA A 122 -2.02 -4.85 -6.24
C ALA A 122 -0.95 -3.76 -6.42
N LEU A 123 -0.14 -3.47 -5.39
CA LEU A 123 1.01 -2.57 -5.49
C LEU A 123 2.05 -3.11 -6.50
N ALA A 124 2.30 -4.42 -6.49
CA ALA A 124 3.20 -5.07 -7.45
C ALA A 124 2.64 -5.02 -8.89
N ALA A 125 1.35 -5.24 -9.07
CA ALA A 125 0.68 -5.12 -10.37
C ALA A 125 0.76 -3.69 -10.93
N GLU A 126 0.74 -2.68 -10.07
CA GLU A 126 0.96 -1.27 -10.43
C GLU A 126 2.44 -0.89 -10.60
N GLY A 127 3.34 -1.87 -10.55
CA GLY A 127 4.75 -1.73 -10.92
C GLY A 127 5.72 -1.47 -9.77
N ALA A 128 5.30 -1.53 -8.51
CA ALA A 128 6.18 -1.43 -7.37
C ALA A 128 6.91 -2.76 -7.09
N ARG A 129 8.09 -2.69 -6.48
CA ARG A 129 8.78 -3.85 -5.88
C ARG A 129 8.29 -4.01 -4.45
N VAL A 130 7.66 -5.14 -4.17
CA VAL A 130 6.92 -5.33 -2.93
C VAL A 130 7.38 -6.60 -2.21
N GLY A 131 7.54 -6.48 -0.89
CA GLY A 131 7.71 -7.60 0.02
C GLY A 131 6.55 -7.71 0.98
N MET A 132 6.42 -8.87 1.59
CA MET A 132 5.41 -9.14 2.61
C MET A 132 6.00 -9.91 3.78
N LEU A 133 5.77 -9.41 4.99
CA LEU A 133 6.06 -10.08 6.24
C LEU A 133 4.77 -10.47 6.94
N ASP A 134 4.59 -11.75 7.16
CA ASP A 134 3.53 -12.28 8.02
C ASP A 134 3.99 -12.23 9.47
N ALA A 135 3.42 -11.33 10.24
CA ALA A 135 3.70 -11.14 11.65
C ALA A 135 2.65 -11.77 12.56
N ASP A 136 1.69 -12.50 12.02
CA ASP A 136 0.70 -13.27 12.79
C ASP A 136 1.24 -14.66 13.17
N ILE A 137 2.08 -14.70 14.20
CA ILE A 137 2.71 -15.94 14.66
C ILE A 137 1.70 -17.02 15.10
N TYR A 138 0.54 -16.60 15.60
CA TYR A 138 -0.46 -17.53 16.10
C TYR A 138 -1.27 -18.22 14.99
N GLY A 139 -1.37 -17.58 13.84
CA GLY A 139 -2.10 -18.11 12.69
C GLY A 139 -1.45 -17.70 11.37
N PRO A 140 -0.20 -18.10 11.11
CA PRO A 140 0.50 -17.71 9.91
C PRO A 140 -0.23 -18.23 8.67
N SER A 141 -0.60 -17.35 7.78
CA SER A 141 -1.42 -17.65 6.60
C SER A 141 -0.71 -17.40 5.26
N LEU A 142 0.38 -16.67 5.28
CA LEU A 142 1.08 -16.24 4.08
C LEU A 142 1.58 -17.40 3.19
N PRO A 143 2.16 -18.49 3.72
CA PRO A 143 2.57 -19.63 2.89
C PRO A 143 1.42 -20.17 2.04
N MET A 144 0.27 -20.43 2.67
CA MET A 144 -0.92 -20.91 1.98
C MET A 144 -1.45 -19.90 0.97
N MET A 145 -1.61 -18.63 1.37
CA MET A 145 -2.20 -17.60 0.51
C MET A 145 -1.36 -17.27 -0.71
N LEU A 146 -0.04 -17.40 -0.65
CA LEU A 146 0.85 -17.19 -1.80
C LEU A 146 1.22 -18.49 -2.53
N GLY A 147 0.80 -19.64 -2.02
CA GLY A 147 1.16 -20.94 -2.59
C GLY A 147 2.66 -21.20 -2.57
N ILE A 148 3.33 -20.76 -1.51
CA ILE A 148 4.79 -20.90 -1.36
C ILE A 148 5.09 -22.06 -0.42
N ASP A 149 5.88 -23.01 -0.90
CA ASP A 149 6.45 -24.09 -0.13
C ASP A 149 7.95 -23.90 0.07
N GLY A 150 8.50 -24.50 1.12
CA GLY A 150 9.93 -24.51 1.39
C GLY A 150 10.33 -23.67 2.60
N ARG A 151 11.64 -23.59 2.82
CA ARG A 151 12.24 -22.81 3.91
C ARG A 151 13.19 -21.75 3.35
N PRO A 152 13.27 -20.58 3.97
CA PRO A 152 14.25 -19.56 3.63
C PRO A 152 15.68 -20.12 3.73
N GLU A 153 16.49 -19.84 2.72
CA GLU A 153 17.91 -20.19 2.74
C GLU A 153 18.71 -19.19 3.54
N SER A 154 19.80 -19.67 4.15
CA SER A 154 20.74 -18.83 4.89
C SER A 154 22.17 -19.16 4.47
N ALA A 155 22.85 -18.21 3.88
CA ALA A 155 24.25 -18.39 3.47
C ALA A 155 25.25 -18.22 4.62
N ASP A 156 24.93 -17.39 5.61
CA ASP A 156 25.79 -17.00 6.73
C ASP A 156 25.34 -17.56 8.08
N GLY A 157 24.21 -18.27 8.12
CA GLY A 157 23.58 -18.79 9.33
C GLY A 157 22.98 -17.70 10.25
N GLN A 158 22.97 -16.44 9.82
CA GLN A 158 22.45 -15.29 10.58
C GLN A 158 21.30 -14.58 9.86
N THR A 159 21.36 -14.51 8.54
CA THR A 159 20.35 -13.87 7.71
C THR A 159 19.63 -14.90 6.85
N MET A 160 18.46 -14.55 6.38
CA MET A 160 17.58 -15.40 5.57
C MET A 160 17.26 -14.71 4.26
N GLU A 161 17.32 -15.44 3.15
CA GLU A 161 16.77 -14.96 1.88
C GLU A 161 15.24 -15.07 1.92
N PRO A 162 14.51 -14.03 1.49
CA PRO A 162 13.07 -14.13 1.38
C PRO A 162 12.68 -15.18 0.33
N LEU A 163 11.56 -15.87 0.56
CA LEU A 163 10.97 -16.70 -0.49
C LEU A 163 10.22 -15.81 -1.49
N GLU A 164 10.01 -16.32 -2.70
CA GLU A 164 9.31 -15.58 -3.74
C GLU A 164 8.00 -16.27 -4.15
N GLY A 165 6.92 -15.48 -4.27
CA GLY A 165 5.64 -15.92 -4.77
C GLY A 165 4.89 -14.79 -5.46
N HIS A 166 4.42 -15.03 -6.68
CA HIS A 166 3.68 -14.06 -7.50
C HIS A 166 4.40 -12.69 -7.64
N GLY A 167 5.74 -12.70 -7.67
CA GLY A 167 6.55 -11.47 -7.77
C GLY A 167 6.71 -10.69 -6.46
N LEU A 168 6.28 -11.25 -5.32
CA LEU A 168 6.54 -10.71 -3.99
C LEU A 168 7.71 -11.43 -3.32
N GLN A 169 8.54 -10.69 -2.58
CA GLN A 169 9.43 -11.26 -1.58
C GLN A 169 8.63 -11.53 -0.30
N ALA A 170 8.73 -12.70 0.27
CA ALA A 170 7.89 -13.10 1.40
C ALA A 170 8.70 -13.75 2.52
N ASN A 171 8.38 -13.43 3.77
CA ASN A 171 8.81 -14.20 4.92
C ASN A 171 7.67 -14.33 5.95
N SER A 172 7.63 -15.45 6.62
CA SER A 172 6.64 -15.82 7.64
C SER A 172 7.24 -16.83 8.60
N ILE A 173 6.81 -16.79 9.85
CA ILE A 173 7.13 -17.86 10.80
C ILE A 173 6.63 -19.22 10.28
N GLY A 174 5.57 -19.21 9.47
CA GLY A 174 5.00 -20.42 8.85
C GLY A 174 5.96 -21.17 7.93
N PHE A 175 7.01 -20.53 7.42
CA PHE A 175 8.08 -21.22 6.66
C PHE A 175 9.12 -21.90 7.55
N LEU A 176 9.20 -21.54 8.83
CA LEU A 176 10.24 -22.01 9.75
C LEU A 176 9.75 -23.09 10.71
N ILE A 177 8.45 -23.16 10.98
CA ILE A 177 7.85 -24.13 11.90
C ILE A 177 7.13 -25.21 11.12
N GLU A 178 7.13 -26.43 11.69
CA GLU A 178 6.32 -27.54 11.17
C GLU A 178 4.87 -27.37 11.65
N GLN A 179 3.91 -27.48 10.73
CA GLN A 179 2.49 -27.28 11.04
C GLN A 179 1.97 -28.25 12.12
N ASP A 180 2.55 -29.44 12.20
CA ASP A 180 2.14 -30.49 13.13
C ASP A 180 2.80 -30.37 14.53
N ASN A 181 3.68 -29.40 14.73
CA ASN A 181 4.40 -29.25 16.00
C ASN A 181 4.07 -27.90 16.67
N PRO A 182 2.98 -27.85 17.46
CA PRO A 182 2.53 -26.60 18.06
C PRO A 182 3.55 -26.08 19.08
N MET A 183 4.18 -24.96 18.75
CA MET A 183 5.03 -24.25 19.70
C MET A 183 4.18 -23.40 20.66
N VAL A 184 4.50 -23.48 21.96
CA VAL A 184 3.86 -22.60 22.96
C VAL A 184 4.56 -21.25 22.95
N TRP A 185 4.00 -20.32 22.22
CA TRP A 185 4.51 -18.95 22.14
C TRP A 185 4.11 -18.10 23.34
N ARG A 186 5.10 -17.52 24.02
CA ARG A 186 4.86 -16.48 25.06
C ARG A 186 5.19 -15.10 24.50
N GLY A 187 4.49 -14.06 24.94
CA GLY A 187 4.60 -12.70 24.40
C GLY A 187 6.01 -12.20 24.09
N PRO A 188 6.98 -12.25 25.02
CA PRO A 188 8.36 -11.84 24.73
C PRO A 188 9.05 -12.66 23.64
N MET A 189 8.77 -13.97 23.56
CA MET A 189 9.32 -14.84 22.50
C MET A 189 8.75 -14.48 21.14
N VAL A 190 7.44 -14.22 21.06
CA VAL A 190 6.76 -13.77 19.84
C VAL A 190 7.41 -12.51 19.29
N THR A 191 7.56 -11.49 20.14
CA THR A 191 8.15 -10.21 19.73
C THR A 191 9.58 -10.37 19.24
N SER A 192 10.39 -11.18 19.94
CA SER A 192 11.78 -11.46 19.54
C SER A 192 11.86 -12.19 18.20
N ALA A 193 11.02 -13.20 17.99
CA ALA A 193 10.96 -13.94 16.72
C ALA A 193 10.54 -13.05 15.54
N LEU A 194 9.54 -12.20 15.75
CA LEU A 194 9.09 -11.24 14.72
C LEU A 194 10.16 -10.19 14.39
N GLU A 195 10.86 -9.69 15.39
CA GLU A 195 11.97 -8.76 15.16
C GLU A 195 13.11 -9.43 14.37
N GLN A 196 13.39 -10.70 14.66
CA GLN A 196 14.37 -11.48 13.90
C GLN A 196 13.91 -11.68 12.45
N LEU A 197 12.68 -12.13 12.23
CA LEU A 197 12.11 -12.28 10.88
C LEU A 197 12.18 -10.97 10.08
N LEU A 198 11.84 -9.86 10.70
CA LEU A 198 11.88 -8.55 10.07
C LEU A 198 13.30 -8.13 9.68
N ARG A 199 14.27 -8.26 10.62
CA ARG A 199 15.62 -7.68 10.49
C ARG A 199 16.66 -8.61 9.91
N GLN A 200 16.45 -9.92 10.02
CA GLN A 200 17.35 -10.94 9.49
C GLN A 200 16.94 -11.45 8.10
N THR A 201 15.82 -10.98 7.56
CA THR A 201 15.48 -11.19 6.15
C THR A 201 16.22 -10.19 5.29
N ASN A 202 16.91 -10.69 4.27
CA ASN A 202 17.63 -9.90 3.27
C ASN A 202 16.64 -9.34 2.24
N TRP A 203 15.89 -8.28 2.58
CA TRP A 203 14.98 -7.62 1.67
C TRP A 203 15.73 -6.94 0.54
N HIS A 204 15.39 -7.22 -0.72
CA HIS A 204 16.09 -6.72 -1.89
C HIS A 204 15.33 -5.59 -2.56
N ASP A 205 15.79 -4.35 -2.34
CA ASP A 205 15.39 -3.12 -3.05
C ASP A 205 13.87 -2.93 -3.18
N LEU A 206 13.16 -3.06 -2.06
CA LEU A 206 11.71 -2.93 -1.98
C LEU A 206 11.27 -1.48 -1.96
N ASP A 207 10.25 -1.15 -2.75
CA ASP A 207 9.51 0.10 -2.66
C ASP A 207 8.58 0.08 -1.45
N TYR A 208 7.95 -1.06 -1.19
CA TYR A 208 7.05 -1.28 -0.04
C TYR A 208 7.27 -2.66 0.59
N LEU A 209 7.26 -2.70 1.92
CA LEU A 209 7.11 -3.91 2.70
C LEU A 209 5.75 -3.85 3.40
N ILE A 210 4.88 -4.78 3.08
CA ILE A 210 3.59 -4.95 3.76
C ILE A 210 3.79 -5.88 4.96
N VAL A 211 3.44 -5.39 6.15
CA VAL A 211 3.50 -6.18 7.38
C VAL A 211 2.08 -6.53 7.80
N ASP A 212 1.73 -7.81 7.69
CA ASP A 212 0.46 -8.34 8.19
C ASP A 212 0.57 -8.53 9.70
N MET A 213 -0.02 -7.59 10.46
CA MET A 213 0.09 -7.52 11.91
C MET A 213 -0.76 -8.59 12.60
N PRO A 214 -0.39 -9.04 13.80
CA PRO A 214 -1.29 -9.88 14.60
C PRO A 214 -2.64 -9.19 14.81
N PRO A 215 -3.75 -9.92 14.92
CA PRO A 215 -5.06 -9.32 15.20
C PRO A 215 -5.15 -8.78 16.63
N GLY A 216 -6.00 -7.79 16.84
CA GLY A 216 -6.26 -7.22 18.16
C GLY A 216 -5.44 -5.97 18.47
N THR A 217 -5.39 -5.59 19.75
CA THR A 217 -4.73 -4.38 20.26
C THR A 217 -3.90 -4.66 21.52
N GLY A 218 -3.41 -5.91 21.65
CA GLY A 218 -2.66 -6.36 22.81
C GLY A 218 -1.19 -5.95 22.79
N ASP A 219 -0.46 -6.37 23.82
CA ASP A 219 0.96 -6.00 24.06
C ASP A 219 1.88 -6.40 22.90
N VAL A 220 1.63 -7.54 22.26
CA VAL A 220 2.44 -7.99 21.11
C VAL A 220 2.33 -7.01 19.96
N GLN A 221 1.11 -6.60 19.60
CA GLN A 221 0.87 -5.66 18.53
C GLN A 221 1.44 -4.27 18.85
N LEU A 222 1.26 -3.80 20.09
CA LEU A 222 1.82 -2.53 20.56
C LEU A 222 3.35 -2.54 20.48
N THR A 223 3.99 -3.58 21.02
CA THR A 223 5.46 -3.71 21.03
C THR A 223 6.02 -3.81 19.61
N LEU A 224 5.35 -4.57 18.73
CA LEU A 224 5.76 -4.69 17.33
C LEU A 224 5.63 -3.35 16.61
N SER A 225 4.55 -2.61 16.84
CA SER A 225 4.34 -1.27 16.28
C SER A 225 5.43 -0.27 16.70
N GLN A 226 6.03 -0.43 17.87
CA GLN A 226 7.13 0.40 18.35
C GLN A 226 8.50 0.01 17.76
N LYS A 227 8.68 -1.24 17.33
CA LYS A 227 9.95 -1.78 16.84
C LYS A 227 10.08 -1.79 15.32
N VAL A 228 8.97 -1.91 14.61
CA VAL A 228 8.90 -1.88 13.14
C VAL A 228 8.95 -0.42 12.67
N PRO A 229 9.81 -0.07 11.69
CA PRO A 229 9.86 1.28 11.13
C PRO A 229 8.68 1.55 10.19
N VAL A 230 7.48 1.71 10.75
CA VAL A 230 6.23 1.84 10.00
C VAL A 230 6.08 3.25 9.43
N THR A 231 5.92 3.35 8.12
CA THR A 231 5.61 4.61 7.42
C THR A 231 4.15 5.03 7.62
N GLY A 232 3.24 4.05 7.68
CA GLY A 232 1.83 4.26 7.97
C GLY A 232 1.06 2.95 8.11
N ALA A 233 -0.12 3.02 8.70
CA ALA A 233 -0.96 1.86 8.96
C ALA A 233 -2.29 1.92 8.19
N VAL A 234 -2.72 0.77 7.68
CA VAL A 234 -4.06 0.52 7.12
C VAL A 234 -4.84 -0.31 8.13
N ILE A 235 -6.04 0.14 8.47
CA ILE A 235 -6.93 -0.58 9.39
C ILE A 235 -7.99 -1.31 8.58
N VAL A 236 -8.10 -2.62 8.76
CA VAL A 236 -9.13 -3.46 8.14
C VAL A 236 -10.24 -3.74 9.16
N THR A 237 -11.47 -3.49 8.77
CA THR A 237 -12.66 -3.76 9.59
C THR A 237 -13.81 -4.29 8.74
N THR A 238 -14.89 -4.67 9.37
CA THR A 238 -16.19 -5.00 8.73
C THR A 238 -17.25 -4.01 9.23
N PRO A 239 -18.42 -3.88 8.57
CA PRO A 239 -19.43 -2.90 8.94
C PRO A 239 -20.08 -3.12 10.33
N GLN A 240 -19.88 -4.29 10.94
CA GLN A 240 -20.48 -4.64 12.23
C GLN A 240 -20.00 -3.71 13.36
N ASP A 241 -20.90 -3.24 14.23
CA ASP A 241 -20.58 -2.34 15.34
C ASP A 241 -19.46 -2.85 16.25
N ILE A 242 -19.44 -4.15 16.56
CA ILE A 242 -18.38 -4.76 17.38
C ILE A 242 -17.02 -4.67 16.68
N ALA A 243 -16.98 -4.90 15.37
CA ALA A 243 -15.73 -4.80 14.61
C ALA A 243 -15.22 -3.35 14.56
N LEU A 244 -16.12 -2.40 14.41
CA LEU A 244 -15.81 -0.97 14.42
C LEU A 244 -15.29 -0.51 15.79
N LEU A 245 -15.87 -0.99 16.90
CA LEU A 245 -15.37 -0.70 18.25
C LEU A 245 -13.92 -1.17 18.43
N ASP A 246 -13.60 -2.36 17.96
CA ASP A 246 -12.23 -2.89 18.04
C ASP A 246 -11.28 -2.19 17.08
N ALA A 247 -11.73 -1.83 15.88
CA ALA A 247 -10.96 -1.02 14.94
C ALA A 247 -10.59 0.36 15.51
N LYS A 248 -11.51 0.99 16.28
CA LYS A 248 -11.25 2.24 17.02
C LYS A 248 -10.09 2.09 18.01
N LYS A 249 -10.04 0.98 18.75
CA LYS A 249 -8.92 0.70 19.66
C LYS A 249 -7.59 0.58 18.91
N GLY A 250 -7.60 -0.12 17.76
CA GLY A 250 -6.43 -0.25 16.90
C GLY A 250 -5.94 1.11 16.39
N LEU A 251 -6.83 1.95 15.91
CA LEU A 251 -6.52 3.31 15.47
C LEU A 251 -5.86 4.11 16.60
N LYS A 252 -6.47 4.13 17.80
CA LYS A 252 -5.90 4.82 18.96
C LYS A 252 -4.56 4.28 19.42
N MET A 253 -4.31 2.99 19.25
CA MET A 253 -3.01 2.38 19.55
C MET A 253 -1.94 2.95 18.62
N PHE A 254 -2.16 2.99 17.31
CA PHE A 254 -1.21 3.55 16.35
C PHE A 254 -0.96 5.04 16.55
N GLU A 255 -2.00 5.82 16.87
CA GLU A 255 -1.84 7.24 17.23
C GLU A 255 -0.91 7.43 18.42
N LYS A 256 -1.05 6.61 19.49
CA LYS A 256 -0.19 6.67 20.68
C LYS A 256 1.29 6.41 20.41
N VAL A 257 1.60 5.56 19.43
CA VAL A 257 2.98 5.26 19.04
C VAL A 257 3.48 6.13 17.90
N GLY A 258 2.71 7.14 17.48
CA GLY A 258 3.11 8.10 16.46
C GLY A 258 3.12 7.55 15.05
N ILE A 259 2.41 6.45 14.78
CA ILE A 259 2.24 5.89 13.44
C ILE A 259 1.01 6.51 12.80
N PRO A 260 1.17 7.16 11.64
CA PRO A 260 0.04 7.75 10.95
C PRO A 260 -0.89 6.69 10.34
N ILE A 261 -2.20 6.92 10.44
CA ILE A 261 -3.21 6.08 9.78
C ILE A 261 -3.34 6.55 8.34
N LEU A 262 -3.13 5.64 7.38
CA LEU A 262 -3.30 5.89 5.95
C LEU A 262 -4.78 5.87 5.57
N GLY A 263 -5.56 5.08 6.27
CA GLY A 263 -7.02 5.00 6.13
C GLY A 263 -7.57 3.65 6.56
N ILE A 264 -8.85 3.46 6.30
CA ILE A 264 -9.63 2.27 6.66
C ILE A 264 -10.05 1.54 5.39
N VAL A 265 -9.95 0.21 5.41
CA VAL A 265 -10.58 -0.68 4.43
C VAL A 265 -11.76 -1.37 5.11
N GLU A 266 -12.96 -1.15 4.59
CA GLU A 266 -14.17 -1.83 5.03
C GLU A 266 -14.34 -3.11 4.21
N ASN A 267 -14.02 -4.26 4.80
CA ASN A 267 -14.19 -5.55 4.15
C ASN A 267 -15.58 -6.11 4.42
N MET A 268 -16.06 -6.99 3.54
CA MET A 268 -17.39 -7.61 3.62
C MET A 268 -18.53 -6.56 3.69
N ALA A 269 -18.33 -5.44 3.00
CA ALA A 269 -19.27 -4.31 3.04
C ALA A 269 -20.60 -4.63 2.36
N VAL A 270 -20.56 -5.46 1.32
CA VAL A 270 -21.71 -5.82 0.51
C VAL A 270 -21.59 -7.25 0.02
N TYR A 271 -22.71 -7.95 -0.04
CA TYR A 271 -22.86 -9.25 -0.70
C TYR A 271 -23.68 -9.07 -1.99
N CYS A 272 -23.19 -9.60 -3.09
CA CYS A 272 -23.94 -9.68 -4.34
C CYS A 272 -24.25 -11.15 -4.66
N CYS A 273 -25.52 -11.49 -4.73
CA CYS A 273 -25.96 -12.85 -5.02
C CYS A 273 -25.51 -13.27 -6.45
N PRO A 274 -24.74 -14.34 -6.60
CA PRO A 274 -24.25 -14.75 -7.92
C PRO A 274 -25.36 -15.26 -8.85
N ASN A 275 -26.52 -15.64 -8.31
CA ASN A 275 -27.64 -16.18 -9.09
C ASN A 275 -28.57 -15.08 -9.66
N CYS A 276 -28.87 -14.05 -8.87
CA CYS A 276 -29.87 -13.05 -9.25
C CYS A 276 -29.35 -11.60 -9.22
N GLY A 277 -28.10 -11.37 -8.81
CA GLY A 277 -27.52 -10.04 -8.71
C GLY A 277 -28.05 -9.18 -7.57
N HIS A 278 -28.93 -9.72 -6.70
CA HIS A 278 -29.41 -9.00 -5.53
C HIS A 278 -28.28 -8.57 -4.63
N VAL A 279 -28.27 -7.31 -4.25
CA VAL A 279 -27.25 -6.68 -3.39
C VAL A 279 -27.78 -6.55 -1.98
N GLU A 280 -27.05 -7.07 -1.01
CA GLU A 280 -27.45 -7.06 0.40
C GLU A 280 -26.28 -6.66 1.32
N HIS A 281 -26.57 -5.87 2.34
CA HIS A 281 -25.63 -5.47 3.39
C HIS A 281 -25.75 -6.38 4.61
N ILE A 282 -25.24 -7.62 4.49
CA ILE A 282 -25.39 -8.68 5.52
C ILE A 282 -24.87 -8.22 6.89
N PHE A 283 -23.80 -7.43 6.93
CA PHE A 283 -23.14 -7.00 8.16
C PHE A 283 -23.43 -5.54 8.54
N GLY A 284 -24.41 -4.90 7.90
CA GLY A 284 -24.74 -3.50 8.11
C GLY A 284 -24.23 -2.58 7.00
N HIS A 285 -24.51 -1.31 7.11
CA HIS A 285 -24.24 -0.30 6.10
C HIS A 285 -23.64 0.97 6.71
N GLY A 286 -22.63 1.55 6.03
CA GLY A 286 -22.09 2.87 6.37
C GLY A 286 -21.24 2.95 7.64
N GLY A 287 -20.92 1.81 8.27
CA GLY A 287 -20.14 1.79 9.50
C GLY A 287 -18.71 2.31 9.33
N GLY A 288 -18.06 1.91 8.25
CA GLY A 288 -16.71 2.39 7.91
C GLY A 288 -16.68 3.89 7.59
N GLU A 289 -17.64 4.39 6.82
CA GLU A 289 -17.76 5.82 6.50
C GLU A 289 -17.97 6.66 7.76
N LYS A 290 -18.87 6.23 8.65
CA LYS A 290 -19.09 6.91 9.92
C LYS A 290 -17.83 6.93 10.79
N MET A 291 -17.12 5.81 10.89
CA MET A 291 -15.88 5.75 11.62
C MET A 291 -14.83 6.69 11.03
N CYS A 292 -14.71 6.75 9.69
CA CYS A 292 -13.81 7.67 9.00
C CYS A 292 -14.13 9.14 9.31
N ALA A 293 -15.40 9.51 9.30
CA ALA A 293 -15.85 10.86 9.65
C ALA A 293 -15.56 11.19 11.12
N ASP A 294 -15.85 10.27 12.06
CA ASP A 294 -15.63 10.47 13.50
C ASP A 294 -14.14 10.66 13.87
N TYR A 295 -13.23 10.06 13.13
CA TYR A 295 -11.78 10.06 13.41
C TYR A 295 -10.95 10.90 12.44
N GLY A 296 -11.55 11.51 11.44
CA GLY A 296 -10.85 12.33 10.44
C GLY A 296 -9.86 11.53 9.60
N VAL A 297 -10.17 10.26 9.31
CA VAL A 297 -9.37 9.37 8.46
C VAL A 297 -10.15 9.02 7.19
N ASP A 298 -9.44 8.62 6.13
CA ASP A 298 -10.09 8.31 4.86
C ASP A 298 -10.55 6.85 4.76
N LEU A 299 -11.69 6.63 4.11
CA LEU A 299 -12.08 5.33 3.62
C LEU A 299 -11.31 5.02 2.32
N LEU A 300 -10.38 4.07 2.40
CA LEU A 300 -9.58 3.66 1.24
C LEU A 300 -10.40 2.89 0.22
N GLY A 301 -11.35 2.11 0.69
CA GLY A 301 -12.31 1.38 -0.13
C GLY A 301 -13.15 0.40 0.66
N SER A 302 -14.19 -0.09 0.01
CA SER A 302 -15.07 -1.13 0.52
C SER A 302 -15.00 -2.36 -0.37
N LEU A 303 -14.74 -3.52 0.23
CA LEU A 303 -14.57 -4.79 -0.46
C LEU A 303 -15.80 -5.66 -0.26
N PRO A 304 -16.21 -6.45 -1.26
CA PRO A 304 -17.38 -7.29 -1.16
C PRO A 304 -17.10 -8.55 -0.32
N LEU A 305 -18.17 -9.10 0.27
CA LEU A 305 -18.19 -10.48 0.72
C LEU A 305 -18.42 -11.37 -0.50
N ASN A 306 -17.38 -12.08 -0.92
CA ASN A 306 -17.42 -12.93 -2.11
C ASN A 306 -16.69 -14.25 -1.85
N LEU A 307 -17.34 -15.37 -2.20
CA LEU A 307 -16.79 -16.70 -2.03
C LEU A 307 -15.48 -16.89 -2.82
N SER A 308 -15.39 -16.35 -4.03
CA SER A 308 -14.20 -16.48 -4.87
C SER A 308 -12.95 -15.88 -4.24
N ILE A 309 -13.08 -14.77 -3.48
CA ILE A 309 -11.93 -14.16 -2.79
C ILE A 309 -11.32 -15.16 -1.79
N ARG A 310 -12.17 -15.86 -1.02
CA ARG A 310 -11.73 -16.90 -0.07
C ARG A 310 -11.09 -18.08 -0.80
N GLU A 311 -11.79 -18.66 -1.76
CA GLU A 311 -11.33 -19.84 -2.50
C GLU A 311 -10.00 -19.60 -3.22
N GLN A 312 -9.84 -18.41 -3.80
CA GLN A 312 -8.60 -18.00 -4.46
C GLN A 312 -7.45 -17.84 -3.48
N ALA A 313 -7.69 -17.23 -2.31
CA ALA A 313 -6.69 -17.11 -1.25
C ALA A 313 -6.29 -18.48 -0.69
N ASP A 314 -7.26 -19.35 -0.43
CA ASP A 314 -7.02 -20.72 0.08
C ASP A 314 -6.28 -21.60 -0.94
N SER A 315 -6.41 -21.31 -2.24
CA SER A 315 -5.72 -22.04 -3.32
C SER A 315 -4.32 -21.53 -3.65
N GLY A 316 -3.81 -20.54 -2.93
CA GLY A 316 -2.50 -19.93 -3.18
C GLY A 316 -2.44 -18.98 -4.38
N ARG A 317 -3.59 -18.57 -4.90
CA ARG A 317 -3.72 -17.62 -6.02
C ARG A 317 -4.72 -16.52 -5.68
N PRO A 318 -4.34 -15.53 -4.84
CA PRO A 318 -5.23 -14.45 -4.44
C PRO A 318 -5.85 -13.71 -5.61
N THR A 319 -6.97 -13.02 -5.39
CA THR A 319 -7.82 -12.44 -6.43
C THR A 319 -7.08 -11.59 -7.46
N VAL A 320 -6.13 -10.76 -7.02
CA VAL A 320 -5.35 -9.89 -7.93
C VAL A 320 -4.52 -10.71 -8.94
N VAL A 321 -4.12 -11.93 -8.57
CA VAL A 321 -3.39 -12.87 -9.46
C VAL A 321 -4.34 -13.77 -10.23
N ALA A 322 -5.36 -14.30 -9.56
CA ALA A 322 -6.28 -15.26 -10.14
C ALA A 322 -7.18 -14.63 -11.22
N GLU A 323 -7.65 -13.42 -10.96
CA GLU A 323 -8.58 -12.68 -11.82
C GLU A 323 -8.16 -11.21 -11.94
N PRO A 324 -7.02 -10.90 -12.60
CA PRO A 324 -6.44 -9.56 -12.62
C PRO A 324 -7.36 -8.49 -13.25
N ASP A 325 -8.25 -8.90 -14.14
CA ASP A 325 -9.17 -8.00 -14.84
C ASP A 325 -10.56 -7.92 -14.19
N SER A 326 -10.76 -8.59 -13.05
CA SER A 326 -12.04 -8.57 -12.34
C SER A 326 -12.31 -7.22 -11.66
N PRO A 327 -13.58 -6.86 -11.43
CA PRO A 327 -13.93 -5.67 -10.66
C PRO A 327 -13.33 -5.68 -9.25
N VAL A 328 -13.22 -6.83 -8.61
CA VAL A 328 -12.63 -6.98 -7.28
C VAL A 328 -11.13 -6.71 -7.30
N ALA A 329 -10.41 -7.21 -8.31
CA ALA A 329 -8.98 -6.89 -8.48
C ALA A 329 -8.76 -5.39 -8.70
N GLU A 330 -9.65 -4.71 -9.44
CA GLU A 330 -9.57 -3.24 -9.60
C GLU A 330 -9.87 -2.51 -8.28
N MET A 331 -10.78 -2.99 -7.45
CA MET A 331 -11.00 -2.43 -6.10
C MET A 331 -9.70 -2.50 -5.27
N TYR A 332 -8.99 -3.62 -5.28
CA TYR A 332 -7.69 -3.76 -4.61
C TYR A 332 -6.64 -2.81 -5.20
N ARG A 333 -6.55 -2.68 -6.54
CA ARG A 333 -5.63 -1.72 -7.17
C ARG A 333 -5.96 -0.28 -6.82
N ALA A 334 -7.24 0.09 -6.79
CA ALA A 334 -7.66 1.43 -6.38
C ALA A 334 -7.28 1.71 -4.91
N ILE A 335 -7.48 0.76 -4.00
CA ILE A 335 -7.03 0.86 -2.60
C ILE A 335 -5.51 1.01 -2.54
N ALA A 336 -4.77 0.20 -3.30
CA ALA A 336 -3.31 0.24 -3.35
C ALA A 336 -2.77 1.61 -3.80
N ARG A 337 -3.34 2.19 -4.87
CA ARG A 337 -2.98 3.54 -5.33
C ARG A 337 -3.26 4.58 -4.26
N LYS A 338 -4.43 4.55 -3.60
CA LYS A 338 -4.76 5.47 -2.50
C LYS A 338 -3.78 5.35 -1.33
N VAL A 339 -3.42 4.13 -0.92
CA VAL A 339 -2.42 3.87 0.13
C VAL A 339 -1.08 4.48 -0.26
N ALA A 340 -0.61 4.22 -1.47
CA ALA A 340 0.67 4.73 -1.95
C ALA A 340 0.70 6.27 -2.07
N ILE A 341 -0.40 6.89 -2.51
CA ILE A 341 -0.54 8.36 -2.56
C ILE A 341 -0.48 8.94 -1.16
N LYS A 342 -1.16 8.34 -0.18
CA LYS A 342 -1.09 8.77 1.22
C LYS A 342 0.32 8.69 1.80
N VAL A 343 1.09 7.69 1.42
CA VAL A 343 2.51 7.59 1.76
C VAL A 343 3.30 8.72 1.09
N ALA A 344 3.11 8.92 -0.21
CA ALA A 344 3.81 9.96 -0.98
C ALA A 344 3.53 11.39 -0.48
N ASP A 345 2.29 11.69 -0.09
CA ASP A 345 1.92 13.01 0.44
C ASP A 345 2.62 13.33 1.77
N LYS A 346 2.91 12.32 2.60
CA LYS A 346 3.60 12.52 3.89
C LYS A 346 5.05 12.96 3.76
N ALA A 347 5.80 12.46 2.81
CA ALA A 347 7.18 12.90 2.60
C ALA A 347 7.28 14.37 2.17
N ARG A 348 6.32 14.83 1.40
CA ARG A 348 6.26 16.24 0.97
C ARG A 348 5.98 17.17 2.14
N ASP A 349 5.13 16.76 3.08
CA ASP A 349 4.84 17.54 4.29
C ASP A 349 6.05 17.65 5.24
N MET A 350 6.89 16.60 5.34
CA MET A 350 8.06 16.58 6.21
C MET A 350 9.21 17.43 5.66
N THR A 351 9.41 17.44 4.35
CA THR A 351 10.44 18.29 3.72
C THR A 351 10.14 19.79 3.82
N SER A 352 8.89 20.19 3.94
CA SER A 352 8.50 21.58 4.17
C SER A 352 8.64 22.02 5.64
N LYS A 353 8.70 21.08 6.58
CA LYS A 353 8.80 21.34 8.03
C LYS A 353 10.24 21.43 8.57
N PHE A 354 11.22 21.02 7.80
CA PHE A 354 12.64 21.16 8.16
C PHE A 354 13.32 22.15 7.21
N PRO A 355 13.51 23.42 7.62
CA PRO A 355 14.36 24.32 6.86
C PRO A 355 15.76 23.71 6.76
N SER A 356 16.35 23.75 5.57
CA SER A 356 17.73 23.32 5.37
C SER A 356 18.65 24.12 6.31
N ILE A 357 19.34 23.43 7.22
CA ILE A 357 20.39 24.05 8.04
C ILE A 357 21.54 24.35 7.08
N VAL A 358 21.69 25.61 6.72
CA VAL A 358 22.89 26.08 6.01
C VAL A 358 23.96 26.28 7.08
N VAL A 359 24.93 25.39 7.14
CA VAL A 359 26.15 25.60 7.92
C VAL A 359 26.99 26.59 7.13
N GLN A 360 26.96 27.87 7.51
CA GLN A 360 27.95 28.84 7.07
C GLN A 360 29.25 28.59 7.85
N ASN A 361 30.24 28.05 7.18
CA ASN A 361 31.61 28.05 7.71
C ASN A 361 32.11 29.50 7.64
N THR A 362 32.32 30.11 8.82
CA THR A 362 33.07 31.33 9.01
C THR A 362 34.55 31.02 9.03
#